data_53560730b254868aab12560493e30960
#
_entry.id   53560730b254868aab12560493e30960
#
_cell.length_a   1.000
_cell.length_b   1.000
_cell.length_c   1.000
_cell.angle_alpha   90.00
_cell.angle_beta   90.00
_cell.angle_gamma   90.00
#
_symmetry.space_group_name_H-M   'P 1'
#
loop_
_entity.id
_entity.type
_entity.pdbx_description
1 polymer ?
#
loop_
_entity_poly.entity_id
_entity_poly.type
_entity_poly.pdbx_seq_one_letter_code
_entity_poly.pdbx_strand_id
1 'polypeptide(L)'
;LYIMDKIKMTTPLVEMDGDEMTRILWQYIKDELIYPFIDLKSEYYDLGLVHRNETDDKVTFDSAYATQKYGVAVKCATITPNAARVKEYNLKEMWKSPNGTIRAILDGTVFRAPIVVKGIEPCVKNWKKPITIARHAYGDVYKSVEIDVPGPGTAELVFTGDDGQVIKETIHKFDGPGVLQGQHNVDKSIESFARSCFKYALDTKQTLWFATKDTISKKYD
;
A
#
# COMPACT_ATOMS: atom_id res chain seq x y z
N LEU A 1 44.84 0.42 -3.25
CA LEU A 1 43.36 0.36 -3.22
C LEU A 1 42.94 -1.07 -3.49
N TYR A 2 42.51 -1.80 -2.48
CA TYR A 2 41.84 -3.09 -2.69
C TYR A 2 40.51 -2.79 -3.37
N ILE A 3 40.38 -3.13 -4.65
CA ILE A 3 39.09 -3.17 -5.35
C ILE A 3 38.41 -4.41 -4.77
N MET A 4 37.51 -4.18 -3.83
CA MET A 4 36.64 -5.26 -3.34
C MET A 4 35.73 -5.68 -4.50
N ASP A 5 35.68 -6.98 -4.79
CA ASP A 5 34.71 -7.50 -5.76
C ASP A 5 33.28 -7.15 -5.29
N LYS A 6 32.48 -6.59 -6.20
CA LYS A 6 31.09 -6.26 -5.91
C LYS A 6 30.28 -7.52 -5.63
N ILE A 7 29.37 -7.43 -4.70
CA ILE A 7 28.39 -8.49 -4.43
C ILE A 7 27.49 -8.65 -5.66
N LYS A 8 27.45 -9.84 -6.22
CA LYS A 8 26.61 -10.16 -7.38
C LYS A 8 25.20 -10.53 -6.93
N MET A 9 24.20 -9.89 -7.51
CA MET A 9 22.81 -10.24 -7.28
C MET A 9 22.39 -11.44 -8.13
N THR A 10 21.66 -12.36 -7.53
CA THR A 10 21.08 -13.54 -8.20
C THR A 10 19.67 -13.25 -8.74
N THR A 11 18.92 -12.40 -8.04
CA THR A 11 17.56 -12.00 -8.40
C THR A 11 17.54 -10.49 -8.63
N PRO A 12 16.89 -9.98 -9.68
CA PRO A 12 16.80 -8.54 -9.89
C PRO A 12 15.93 -7.88 -8.83
N LEU A 13 16.28 -6.65 -8.46
CA LEU A 13 15.46 -5.77 -7.67
C LEU A 13 14.40 -5.11 -8.56
N VAL A 14 13.14 -5.18 -8.21
CA VAL A 14 12.11 -4.36 -8.86
C VAL A 14 12.26 -2.93 -8.34
N GLU A 15 12.63 -2.03 -9.22
CA GLU A 15 12.89 -0.64 -8.90
C GLU A 15 11.72 0.22 -9.37
N MET A 16 10.93 0.71 -8.41
CA MET A 16 9.78 1.58 -8.66
C MET A 16 10.17 3.02 -8.34
N ASP A 17 10.61 3.75 -9.35
CA ASP A 17 10.96 5.16 -9.21
C ASP A 17 9.70 6.01 -8.98
N GLY A 18 9.88 7.21 -8.47
CA GLY A 18 8.79 8.05 -8.02
C GLY A 18 8.84 9.47 -8.55
N ASP A 19 8.21 10.36 -7.80
CA ASP A 19 8.10 11.77 -8.11
C ASP A 19 9.05 12.63 -7.28
N GLU A 20 9.32 13.82 -7.79
CA GLU A 20 9.98 14.91 -7.09
C GLU A 20 11.31 14.51 -6.43
N MET A 21 11.51 14.93 -5.19
CA MET A 21 12.75 14.77 -4.44
C MET A 21 13.15 13.30 -4.21
N THR A 22 12.19 12.39 -4.09
CA THR A 22 12.49 10.99 -3.80
C THR A 22 13.22 10.28 -4.94
N ARG A 23 12.97 10.66 -6.19
CA ARG A 23 13.72 10.20 -7.37
C ARG A 23 15.20 10.58 -7.26
N ILE A 24 15.48 11.81 -6.88
CA ILE A 24 16.84 12.31 -6.72
C ILE A 24 17.54 11.64 -5.54
N LEU A 25 16.87 11.52 -4.39
CA LEU A 25 17.41 10.85 -3.21
C LEU A 25 17.71 9.38 -3.48
N TRP A 26 16.84 8.70 -4.21
CA TRP A 26 17.06 7.30 -4.58
C TRP A 26 18.27 7.14 -5.51
N GLN A 27 18.47 8.06 -6.44
CA GLN A 27 19.67 8.07 -7.29
C GLN A 27 20.94 8.24 -6.45
N TYR A 28 20.98 9.18 -5.50
CA TYR A 28 22.11 9.34 -4.58
C TYR A 28 22.39 8.06 -3.76
N ILE A 29 21.33 7.42 -3.27
CA ILE A 29 21.47 6.15 -2.54
C ILE A 29 22.11 5.08 -3.44
N LYS A 30 21.69 4.97 -4.69
CA LYS A 30 22.30 4.03 -5.64
C LYS A 30 23.77 4.36 -5.88
N ASP A 31 24.08 5.60 -6.18
CA ASP A 31 25.43 6.03 -6.56
C ASP A 31 26.42 5.92 -5.39
N GLU A 32 26.04 6.33 -4.19
CA GLU A 32 26.93 6.44 -3.04
C GLU A 32 26.94 5.18 -2.15
N LEU A 33 25.83 4.47 -2.05
CA LEU A 33 25.67 3.40 -1.06
C LEU A 33 25.47 2.00 -1.67
N ILE A 34 25.05 1.89 -2.93
CA ILE A 34 24.75 0.60 -3.56
C ILE A 34 25.78 0.25 -4.63
N TYR A 35 25.91 1.03 -5.67
CA TYR A 35 26.81 0.73 -6.79
C TYR A 35 28.28 0.54 -6.43
N PRO A 36 28.84 1.19 -5.41
CA PRO A 36 30.22 0.89 -5.00
C PRO A 36 30.43 -0.54 -4.50
N PHE A 37 29.39 -1.19 -3.94
CA PHE A 37 29.50 -2.47 -3.25
C PHE A 37 28.73 -3.60 -3.93
N ILE A 38 27.71 -3.30 -4.71
CA ILE A 38 26.77 -4.25 -5.27
C ILE A 38 26.72 -4.09 -6.80
N ASP A 39 26.80 -5.22 -7.52
CA ASP A 39 26.46 -5.30 -8.93
C ASP A 39 24.94 -5.37 -9.05
N LEU A 40 24.31 -4.20 -8.95
CA LEU A 40 22.85 -4.08 -8.91
C LEU A 40 22.23 -4.47 -10.25
N LYS A 41 21.39 -5.49 -10.21
CA LYS A 41 20.47 -5.83 -11.29
C LYS A 41 19.10 -5.34 -10.90
N SER A 42 18.51 -4.46 -11.70
CA SER A 42 17.15 -3.96 -11.45
C SER A 42 16.25 -4.16 -12.66
N GLU A 43 14.97 -4.35 -12.39
CA GLU A 43 13.89 -4.24 -13.36
C GLU A 43 13.15 -2.93 -13.04
N TYR A 44 13.33 -1.94 -13.90
CA TYR A 44 12.98 -0.55 -13.62
C TYR A 44 11.58 -0.21 -14.11
N TYR A 45 10.82 0.46 -13.25
CA TYR A 45 9.49 1.00 -13.51
C TYR A 45 9.39 2.46 -13.05
N ASP A 46 9.10 3.37 -13.97
CA ASP A 46 8.87 4.77 -13.63
C ASP A 46 7.42 4.97 -13.17
N LEU A 47 7.21 5.13 -11.86
CA LEU A 47 5.90 5.42 -11.27
C LEU A 47 5.66 6.94 -11.10
N GLY A 48 6.45 7.77 -11.74
CA GLY A 48 6.20 9.21 -11.78
C GLY A 48 4.86 9.53 -12.42
N LEU A 49 4.18 10.55 -11.93
CA LEU A 49 2.81 10.90 -12.31
C LEU A 49 2.63 11.09 -13.82
N VAL A 50 3.61 11.69 -14.49
CA VAL A 50 3.57 11.91 -15.94
C VAL A 50 3.56 10.58 -16.69
N HIS A 51 4.50 9.68 -16.39
CA HIS A 51 4.59 8.38 -17.05
C HIS A 51 3.40 7.47 -16.74
N ARG A 52 2.87 7.53 -15.53
CA ARG A 52 1.63 6.84 -15.17
C ARG A 52 0.45 7.34 -16.04
N ASN A 53 0.36 8.65 -16.26
CA ASN A 53 -0.68 9.23 -17.12
C ASN A 53 -0.51 8.83 -18.59
N GLU A 54 0.71 8.70 -19.09
CA GLU A 54 1.00 8.22 -20.45
C GLU A 54 0.59 6.76 -20.65
N THR A 55 0.81 5.92 -19.63
CA THR A 55 0.54 4.48 -19.67
C THR A 55 -0.83 4.08 -19.14
N ASP A 56 -1.73 5.04 -18.88
CA ASP A 56 -3.03 4.82 -18.26
C ASP A 56 -2.92 3.99 -16.96
N ASP A 57 -1.92 4.34 -16.14
CA ASP A 57 -1.52 3.70 -14.88
C ASP A 57 -1.09 2.21 -15.00
N LYS A 58 -0.97 1.68 -16.21
CA LYS A 58 -0.57 0.28 -16.44
C LYS A 58 0.78 -0.05 -15.79
N VAL A 59 1.73 0.88 -15.79
CA VAL A 59 3.04 0.71 -15.18
C VAL A 59 2.97 0.37 -13.69
N THR A 60 1.96 0.86 -12.96
CA THR A 60 1.73 0.52 -11.55
C THR A 60 1.40 -0.96 -11.38
N PHE A 61 0.54 -1.51 -12.23
CA PHE A 61 0.17 -2.92 -12.23
C PHE A 61 1.36 -3.81 -12.64
N ASP A 62 2.06 -3.45 -13.71
CA ASP A 62 3.22 -4.21 -14.21
C ASP A 62 4.32 -4.29 -13.13
N SER A 63 4.59 -3.21 -12.41
CA SER A 63 5.56 -3.20 -11.31
C SER A 63 5.15 -4.09 -10.13
N ALA A 64 3.85 -4.15 -9.81
CA ALA A 64 3.33 -5.02 -8.77
C ALA A 64 3.46 -6.51 -9.16
N TYR A 65 3.13 -6.87 -10.38
CA TYR A 65 3.30 -8.24 -10.87
C TYR A 65 4.77 -8.65 -10.98
N ALA A 66 5.66 -7.74 -11.37
CA ALA A 66 7.10 -7.98 -11.32
C ALA A 66 7.57 -8.24 -9.88
N THR A 67 7.02 -7.51 -8.90
CA THR A 67 7.32 -7.74 -7.49
C THR A 67 6.87 -9.12 -7.01
N GLN A 68 5.70 -9.59 -7.45
CA GLN A 68 5.26 -10.98 -7.16
C GLN A 68 6.23 -12.00 -7.77
N LYS A 69 6.71 -11.74 -8.97
CA LYS A 69 7.63 -12.64 -9.68
C LYS A 69 9.01 -12.73 -9.02
N TYR A 70 9.58 -11.59 -8.63
CA TYR A 70 10.96 -11.52 -8.12
C TYR A 70 11.06 -11.51 -6.60
N GLY A 71 9.98 -11.22 -5.89
CA GLY A 71 9.90 -11.29 -4.44
C GLY A 71 10.52 -10.11 -3.68
N VAL A 72 11.11 -9.13 -4.36
CA VAL A 72 11.73 -7.96 -3.74
C VAL A 72 11.57 -6.71 -4.59
N ALA A 73 11.21 -5.61 -3.97
CA ALA A 73 11.09 -4.31 -4.63
C ALA A 73 11.51 -3.16 -3.71
N VAL A 74 11.93 -2.07 -4.30
CA VAL A 74 12.04 -0.77 -3.65
C VAL A 74 11.12 0.22 -4.36
N LYS A 75 10.41 1.04 -3.59
CA LYS A 75 9.51 2.02 -4.15
C LYS A 75 9.76 3.41 -3.57
N CYS A 76 9.98 4.35 -4.46
CA CYS A 76 10.02 5.78 -4.13
C CYS A 76 8.62 6.34 -3.87
N ALA A 77 8.53 7.49 -3.24
CA ALA A 77 7.26 8.19 -3.06
C ALA A 77 6.68 8.65 -4.39
N THR A 78 5.36 8.60 -4.51
CA THR A 78 4.62 8.98 -5.71
C THR A 78 3.52 9.97 -5.38
N ILE A 79 3.22 10.87 -6.30
CA ILE A 79 2.10 11.80 -6.18
C ILE A 79 0.79 11.02 -6.37
N THR A 80 -0.16 11.22 -5.44
CA THR A 80 -1.56 10.86 -5.65
C THR A 80 -2.30 12.16 -6.01
N PRO A 81 -2.76 12.31 -7.26
CA PRO A 81 -3.34 13.57 -7.71
C PRO A 81 -4.69 13.83 -7.05
N ASN A 82 -4.93 15.10 -6.74
CA ASN A 82 -6.24 15.65 -6.44
C ASN A 82 -6.72 16.52 -7.62
N ALA A 83 -7.89 17.14 -7.52
CA ALA A 83 -8.47 17.94 -8.59
C ALA A 83 -7.55 19.10 -9.06
N ALA A 84 -6.75 19.69 -8.14
CA ALA A 84 -5.78 20.72 -8.50
C ALA A 84 -4.62 20.15 -9.34
N ARG A 85 -4.07 19.01 -8.91
CA ARG A 85 -3.00 18.30 -9.62
C ARG A 85 -3.43 17.77 -10.99
N VAL A 86 -4.69 17.36 -11.15
CA VAL A 86 -5.22 16.98 -12.47
C VAL A 86 -5.11 18.13 -13.47
N LYS A 87 -5.43 19.34 -13.04
CA LYS A 87 -5.28 20.54 -13.89
C LYS A 87 -3.83 20.94 -14.11
N GLU A 88 -3.01 20.93 -13.05
CA GLU A 88 -1.61 21.31 -13.09
C GLU A 88 -0.79 20.45 -14.06
N TYR A 89 -1.00 19.13 -14.02
CA TYR A 89 -0.28 18.17 -14.85
C TYR A 89 -1.02 17.78 -16.13
N ASN A 90 -2.17 18.37 -16.41
CA ASN A 90 -3.02 18.04 -17.56
C ASN A 90 -3.29 16.53 -17.67
N LEU A 91 -3.71 15.92 -16.55
CA LEU A 91 -3.94 14.48 -16.48
C LEU A 91 -5.25 14.08 -17.18
N LYS A 92 -5.27 12.88 -17.74
CA LYS A 92 -6.46 12.26 -18.35
C LYS A 92 -7.56 12.02 -17.32
N GLU A 93 -7.14 11.63 -16.09
CA GLU A 93 -8.05 11.41 -14.97
C GLU A 93 -7.34 11.56 -13.62
N MET A 94 -8.09 11.51 -12.53
CA MET A 94 -7.55 11.53 -11.17
C MET A 94 -7.12 10.12 -10.75
N TRP A 95 -5.90 9.75 -11.14
CA TRP A 95 -5.31 8.43 -10.89
C TRP A 95 -5.32 8.04 -9.40
N LYS A 96 -5.64 6.78 -9.13
CA LYS A 96 -5.60 6.22 -7.77
C LYS A 96 -4.18 6.19 -7.21
N SER A 97 -4.06 6.03 -5.89
CA SER A 97 -2.76 5.89 -5.25
C SER A 97 -2.05 4.61 -5.69
N PRO A 98 -0.83 4.67 -6.27
CA PRO A 98 -0.05 3.47 -6.58
C PRO A 98 0.20 2.59 -5.36
N ASN A 99 0.36 3.20 -4.18
CA ASN A 99 0.53 2.45 -2.93
C ASN A 99 -0.66 1.54 -2.64
N GLY A 100 -1.88 2.04 -2.84
CA GLY A 100 -3.10 1.26 -2.66
C GLY A 100 -3.17 0.10 -3.65
N THR A 101 -2.96 0.38 -4.94
CA THR A 101 -3.00 -0.62 -6.01
C THR A 101 -1.97 -1.72 -5.80
N ILE A 102 -0.71 -1.36 -5.56
CA ILE A 102 0.39 -2.33 -5.35
C ILE A 102 0.11 -3.20 -4.12
N ARG A 103 -0.27 -2.60 -2.99
CA ARG A 103 -0.57 -3.35 -1.75
C ARG A 103 -1.73 -4.31 -1.94
N ALA A 104 -2.78 -3.89 -2.65
CA ALA A 104 -3.94 -4.74 -2.94
C ALA A 104 -3.59 -5.93 -3.83
N ILE A 105 -2.68 -5.76 -4.80
CA ILE A 105 -2.20 -6.85 -5.66
C ILE A 105 -1.30 -7.80 -4.88
N LEU A 106 -0.41 -7.28 -4.03
CA LEU A 106 0.51 -8.08 -3.25
C LEU A 106 -0.15 -8.77 -2.04
N ASP A 107 -1.33 -8.33 -1.62
CA ASP A 107 -2.03 -8.82 -0.43
C ASP A 107 -1.11 -8.87 0.78
N GLY A 108 -0.52 -7.72 1.12
CA GLY A 108 0.58 -7.64 2.07
C GLY A 108 0.22 -7.07 3.43
N THR A 109 1.14 -7.25 4.36
CA THR A 109 1.15 -6.59 5.66
C THR A 109 2.17 -5.49 5.66
N VAL A 110 1.78 -4.29 6.06
CA VAL A 110 2.70 -3.17 6.23
C VAL A 110 3.20 -3.15 7.67
N PHE A 111 4.49 -3.35 7.87
CA PHE A 111 5.13 -3.16 9.17
C PHE A 111 5.85 -1.82 9.21
N ARG A 112 5.59 -1.05 10.25
CA ARG A 112 6.26 0.23 10.53
C ARG A 112 7.02 0.11 11.83
N ALA A 113 8.27 -0.35 11.73
CA ALA A 113 9.21 -0.37 12.83
C ALA A 113 9.88 1.00 12.97
N PRO A 114 10.16 1.46 14.20
CA PRO A 114 10.85 2.73 14.41
C PRO A 114 12.29 2.65 13.91
N ILE A 115 12.74 3.72 13.26
CA ILE A 115 14.15 3.91 12.90
C ILE A 115 14.74 4.87 13.92
N VAL A 116 15.66 4.39 14.76
CA VAL A 116 16.34 5.18 15.78
C VAL A 116 17.72 5.58 15.28
N VAL A 117 17.97 6.87 15.19
CA VAL A 117 19.25 7.43 14.76
C VAL A 117 20.02 7.92 15.99
N LYS A 118 21.28 7.51 16.10
CA LYS A 118 22.15 7.94 17.20
C LYS A 118 22.30 9.47 17.20
N GLY A 119 22.06 10.09 18.36
CA GLY A 119 22.14 11.53 18.53
C GLY A 119 20.86 12.30 18.20
N ILE A 120 19.81 11.63 17.72
CA ILE A 120 18.48 12.22 17.52
C ILE A 120 17.52 11.65 18.54
N GLU A 121 17.01 12.52 19.43
CA GLU A 121 16.01 12.10 20.41
C GLU A 121 14.65 11.86 19.75
N PRO A 122 13.94 10.76 20.10
CA PRO A 122 12.59 10.55 19.63
C PRO A 122 11.61 11.58 20.22
N CYS A 123 10.56 11.91 19.49
CA CYS A 123 9.53 12.86 19.94
C CYS A 123 8.90 12.46 21.28
N VAL A 124 8.72 11.16 21.51
CA VAL A 124 8.17 10.63 22.76
C VAL A 124 9.29 10.03 23.60
N LYS A 125 9.83 10.83 24.51
CA LYS A 125 11.00 10.47 25.34
C LYS A 125 10.78 9.30 26.28
N ASN A 126 9.54 9.03 26.68
CA ASN A 126 9.18 7.97 27.61
C ASN A 126 9.12 6.56 26.97
N TRP A 127 9.10 6.48 25.66
CA TRP A 127 9.13 5.19 24.97
C TRP A 127 10.55 4.62 24.98
N LYS A 128 10.73 3.56 25.77
CA LYS A 128 12.06 2.92 25.98
C LYS A 128 12.25 1.66 25.14
N LYS A 129 11.18 1.17 24.51
CA LYS A 129 11.20 -0.02 23.64
C LYS A 129 10.62 0.33 22.29
N PRO A 130 11.07 -0.31 21.21
CA PRO A 130 10.47 -0.11 19.89
C PRO A 130 9.00 -0.55 19.89
N ILE A 131 8.14 0.24 19.27
CA ILE A 131 6.75 -0.09 19.00
C ILE A 131 6.60 -0.21 17.50
N THR A 132 6.31 -1.42 17.01
CA THR A 132 6.06 -1.69 15.61
C THR A 132 4.56 -1.72 15.36
N ILE A 133 4.10 -0.99 14.38
CA ILE A 133 2.69 -0.99 13.96
C ILE A 133 2.55 -1.87 12.73
N ALA A 134 1.75 -2.92 12.84
CA ALA A 134 1.32 -3.73 11.69
C ALA A 134 0.00 -3.22 11.16
N ARG A 135 -0.14 -3.22 9.84
CA ARG A 135 -1.35 -2.80 9.14
C ARG A 135 -1.70 -3.79 8.03
N HIS A 136 -2.94 -4.25 8.04
CA HIS A 136 -3.51 -5.00 6.92
C HIS A 136 -3.63 -4.11 5.69
N ALA A 137 -3.22 -4.59 4.54
CA ALA A 137 -3.17 -3.80 3.31
C ALA A 137 -3.95 -4.50 2.18
N TYR A 138 -5.22 -4.75 2.42
CA TYR A 138 -6.14 -5.36 1.47
C TYR A 138 -7.47 -4.60 1.50
N GLY A 139 -8.61 -5.17 1.20
CA GLY A 139 -9.97 -4.63 1.28
C GLY A 139 -10.12 -3.23 1.88
N ASP A 140 -11.05 -3.03 2.80
CA ASP A 140 -11.18 -1.76 3.53
C ASP A 140 -11.16 -0.53 2.62
N VAL A 141 -10.40 0.47 3.07
CA VAL A 141 -10.21 1.75 2.38
C VAL A 141 -9.43 1.65 1.06
N TYR A 142 -8.64 0.59 0.84
CA TYR A 142 -7.86 0.44 -0.40
C TYR A 142 -8.66 -0.07 -1.59
N LYS A 143 -9.73 -0.82 -1.33
CA LYS A 143 -10.64 -1.38 -2.35
C LYS A 143 -12.09 -0.95 -2.14
N SER A 144 -12.31 0.11 -1.38
CA SER A 144 -13.65 0.67 -1.20
C SER A 144 -14.21 1.22 -2.50
N VAL A 145 -15.53 1.16 -2.60
CA VAL A 145 -16.31 1.79 -3.66
C VAL A 145 -17.13 2.90 -3.04
N GLU A 146 -17.09 4.07 -3.63
CA GLU A 146 -17.83 5.25 -3.18
C GLU A 146 -18.78 5.71 -4.27
N ILE A 147 -19.98 6.12 -3.89
CA ILE A 147 -20.95 6.73 -4.78
C ILE A 147 -21.61 7.93 -4.12
N ASP A 148 -21.81 8.97 -4.90
CA ASP A 148 -22.64 10.10 -4.49
C ASP A 148 -24.12 9.73 -4.58
N VAL A 149 -24.88 10.02 -3.54
CA VAL A 149 -26.33 9.87 -3.51
C VAL A 149 -26.94 11.22 -3.87
N PRO A 150 -27.65 11.33 -5.01
CA PRO A 150 -28.09 12.63 -5.52
C PRO A 150 -29.32 13.19 -4.82
N GLY A 151 -30.07 12.38 -4.04
CA GLY A 151 -31.29 12.80 -3.40
C GLY A 151 -32.02 11.68 -2.65
N PRO A 152 -33.29 11.84 -2.33
CA PRO A 152 -34.05 10.85 -1.58
C PRO A 152 -34.10 9.50 -2.25
N GLY A 153 -33.97 8.43 -1.46
CA GLY A 153 -33.97 7.06 -1.98
C GLY A 153 -33.58 6.04 -0.91
N THR A 154 -33.55 4.77 -1.28
CA THR A 154 -33.17 3.68 -0.40
C THR A 154 -31.86 3.07 -0.87
N ALA A 155 -30.90 2.96 0.03
CA ALA A 155 -29.64 2.26 -0.20
C ALA A 155 -29.69 0.85 0.36
N GLU A 156 -29.18 -0.10 -0.41
CA GLU A 156 -29.20 -1.53 -0.05
C GLU A 156 -27.83 -2.17 -0.29
N LEU A 157 -27.47 -3.08 0.58
CA LEU A 157 -26.34 -4.01 0.39
C LEU A 157 -26.90 -5.32 -0.18
N VAL A 158 -26.40 -5.73 -1.33
CA VAL A 158 -26.85 -6.93 -2.01
C VAL A 158 -25.67 -7.85 -2.28
N PHE A 159 -25.78 -9.09 -1.87
CA PHE A 159 -24.89 -10.17 -2.28
C PHE A 159 -25.68 -11.16 -3.15
N THR A 160 -25.16 -11.46 -4.33
CA THR A 160 -25.71 -12.47 -5.22
C THR A 160 -24.68 -13.58 -5.39
N GLY A 161 -25.00 -14.77 -4.90
CA GLY A 161 -24.16 -15.95 -5.05
C GLY A 161 -24.20 -16.51 -6.48
N ASP A 162 -23.13 -17.19 -6.89
CA ASP A 162 -23.07 -17.89 -8.19
C ASP A 162 -24.12 -19.01 -8.31
N ASP A 163 -24.60 -19.51 -7.17
CA ASP A 163 -25.71 -20.48 -7.06
C ASP A 163 -27.11 -19.85 -7.16
N GLY A 164 -27.17 -18.53 -7.34
CA GLY A 164 -28.42 -17.76 -7.42
C GLY A 164 -28.98 -17.34 -6.07
N GLN A 165 -28.33 -17.64 -4.94
CA GLN A 165 -28.76 -17.12 -3.63
C GLN A 165 -28.60 -15.60 -3.59
N VAL A 166 -29.61 -14.90 -3.05
CA VAL A 166 -29.58 -13.44 -2.87
C VAL A 166 -29.75 -13.12 -1.39
N ILE A 167 -28.80 -12.36 -0.84
CA ILE A 167 -28.90 -11.74 0.49
C ILE A 167 -29.01 -10.24 0.29
N LYS A 168 -29.99 -9.63 0.95
CA LYS A 168 -30.28 -8.21 0.78
C LYS A 168 -30.58 -7.55 2.12
N GLU A 169 -29.89 -6.44 2.38
CA GLU A 169 -30.06 -5.65 3.61
C GLU A 169 -30.20 -4.17 3.27
N THR A 170 -31.15 -3.50 3.87
CA THR A 170 -31.28 -2.05 3.73
C THR A 170 -30.23 -1.36 4.60
N ILE A 171 -29.38 -0.56 3.99
CA ILE A 171 -28.37 0.25 4.68
C ILE A 171 -29.02 1.49 5.28
N HIS A 172 -29.74 2.27 4.45
CA HIS A 172 -30.31 3.55 4.86
C HIS A 172 -31.42 4.01 3.90
N LYS A 173 -32.35 4.77 4.43
CA LYS A 173 -33.34 5.51 3.62
C LYS A 173 -32.98 7.00 3.66
N PHE A 174 -32.47 7.49 2.56
CA PHE A 174 -32.10 8.89 2.39
C PHE A 174 -33.33 9.75 2.20
N ASP A 175 -33.36 10.92 2.84
CA ASP A 175 -34.35 12.00 2.65
C ASP A 175 -33.75 13.17 1.84
N GLY A 176 -32.46 13.13 1.53
CA GLY A 176 -31.71 14.12 0.77
C GLY A 176 -30.41 13.57 0.22
N PRO A 177 -29.55 14.43 -0.35
CA PRO A 177 -28.24 14.03 -0.87
C PRO A 177 -27.33 13.47 0.23
N GLY A 178 -26.40 12.60 -0.17
CA GLY A 178 -25.42 11.99 0.73
C GLY A 178 -24.33 11.23 -0.01
N VAL A 179 -23.64 10.36 0.71
CA VAL A 179 -22.60 9.50 0.16
C VAL A 179 -22.76 8.08 0.68
N LEU A 180 -22.40 7.10 -0.13
CA LEU A 180 -22.29 5.69 0.26
C LEU A 180 -20.88 5.20 0.03
N GLN A 181 -20.39 4.37 0.95
CA GLN A 181 -19.12 3.68 0.83
C GLN A 181 -19.32 2.19 1.10
N GLY A 182 -18.87 1.34 0.18
CA GLY A 182 -18.83 -0.10 0.33
C GLY A 182 -17.41 -0.60 0.60
N GLN A 183 -17.27 -1.44 1.62
CA GLN A 183 -15.99 -2.08 1.99
C GLN A 183 -16.18 -3.60 2.03
N HIS A 184 -15.09 -4.33 1.82
CA HIS A 184 -15.10 -5.79 1.91
C HIS A 184 -13.77 -6.30 2.46
N ASN A 185 -13.79 -7.50 2.97
CA ASN A 185 -12.58 -8.26 3.28
C ASN A 185 -12.80 -9.74 2.93
N VAL A 186 -11.73 -10.53 2.89
CA VAL A 186 -11.80 -11.96 2.63
C VAL A 186 -10.99 -12.72 3.68
N ASP A 187 -11.51 -13.85 4.14
CA ASP A 187 -10.90 -14.65 5.21
C ASP A 187 -9.45 -15.02 4.91
N LYS A 188 -9.15 -15.39 3.67
CA LYS A 188 -7.79 -15.73 3.23
C LYS A 188 -6.79 -14.57 3.46
N SER A 189 -7.21 -13.34 3.20
CA SER A 189 -6.35 -12.16 3.40
C SER A 189 -6.16 -11.84 4.88
N ILE A 190 -7.22 -12.00 5.68
CA ILE A 190 -7.15 -11.82 7.14
C ILE A 190 -6.23 -12.88 7.77
N GLU A 191 -6.34 -14.14 7.34
CA GLU A 191 -5.44 -15.20 7.79
C GLU A 191 -3.98 -14.91 7.44
N SER A 192 -3.72 -14.45 6.22
CA SER A 192 -2.38 -14.05 5.76
C SER A 192 -1.80 -12.93 6.62
N PHE A 193 -2.62 -11.92 6.93
CA PHE A 193 -2.24 -10.83 7.83
C PHE A 193 -1.90 -11.34 9.24
N ALA A 194 -2.74 -12.19 9.81
CA ALA A 194 -2.50 -12.78 11.13
C ALA A 194 -1.18 -13.58 11.16
N ARG A 195 -0.95 -14.46 10.18
CA ARG A 195 0.30 -15.22 10.06
C ARG A 195 1.52 -14.32 9.97
N SER A 196 1.45 -13.26 9.18
CA SER A 196 2.54 -12.28 9.05
C SER A 196 2.85 -11.58 10.36
N CYS A 197 1.82 -11.17 11.11
CA CYS A 197 1.99 -10.52 12.42
C CYS A 197 2.58 -11.48 13.47
N PHE A 198 2.08 -12.70 13.55
CA PHE A 198 2.62 -13.69 14.48
C PHE A 198 4.06 -14.06 14.16
N LYS A 199 4.37 -14.28 12.89
CA LYS A 199 5.73 -14.59 12.46
C LYS A 199 6.69 -13.44 12.77
N TYR A 200 6.31 -12.20 12.45
CA TYR A 200 7.12 -11.02 12.77
C TYR A 200 7.37 -10.91 14.27
N ALA A 201 6.34 -11.09 15.10
CA ALA A 201 6.47 -11.02 16.55
C ALA A 201 7.43 -12.10 17.11
N LEU A 202 7.36 -13.32 16.59
CA LEU A 202 8.27 -14.41 16.96
C LEU A 202 9.71 -14.13 16.52
N ASP A 203 9.91 -13.72 15.28
CA ASP A 203 11.24 -13.45 14.71
C ASP A 203 11.94 -12.29 15.42
N THR A 204 11.19 -11.25 15.81
CA THR A 204 11.71 -10.07 16.53
C THR A 204 11.62 -10.18 18.05
N LYS A 205 11.04 -11.27 18.59
CA LYS A 205 10.81 -11.49 20.02
C LYS A 205 10.05 -10.34 20.69
N GLN A 206 9.06 -9.82 20.02
CA GLN A 206 8.19 -8.76 20.52
C GLN A 206 6.85 -9.33 21.00
N THR A 207 6.27 -8.70 22.04
CA THR A 207 4.89 -8.99 22.45
C THR A 207 3.92 -8.45 21.38
N LEU A 208 3.00 -9.30 20.95
CA LEU A 208 1.95 -8.91 20.00
C LEU A 208 0.71 -8.46 20.76
N TRP A 209 0.20 -7.30 20.39
CA TRP A 209 -1.08 -6.77 20.83
C TRP A 209 -2.00 -6.69 19.63
N PHE A 210 -3.20 -7.19 19.78
CA PHE A 210 -4.27 -7.09 18.79
C PHE A 210 -5.39 -6.22 19.36
N ALA A 211 -5.91 -5.32 18.55
CA ALA A 211 -7.03 -4.47 18.91
C ALA A 211 -8.02 -4.37 17.77
N THR A 212 -9.29 -4.51 18.10
CA THR A 212 -10.41 -4.31 17.20
C THR A 212 -11.51 -3.55 17.92
N LYS A 213 -12.40 -2.90 17.18
CA LYS A 213 -13.58 -2.24 17.75
C LYS A 213 -14.85 -3.07 17.58
N ASP A 214 -14.87 -4.23 18.13
CA ASP A 214 -15.96 -5.21 18.10
C ASP A 214 -17.32 -4.69 18.60
N THR A 215 -17.38 -3.53 19.22
CA THR A 215 -18.64 -3.00 19.79
C THR A 215 -19.66 -2.57 18.74
N ILE A 216 -19.23 -2.19 17.53
CA ILE A 216 -20.08 -1.68 16.45
C ILE A 216 -20.10 -2.65 15.27
N SER A 217 -18.96 -2.94 14.68
CA SER A 217 -18.81 -3.76 13.45
C SER A 217 -18.58 -5.24 13.81
N LYS A 218 -19.59 -5.87 14.41
CA LYS A 218 -19.48 -7.21 15.00
C LYS A 218 -19.13 -8.35 14.04
N LYS A 219 -19.38 -8.18 12.75
CA LYS A 219 -19.04 -9.19 11.72
C LYS A 219 -17.80 -8.82 10.93
N TYR A 220 -17.50 -7.53 10.84
CA TYR A 220 -16.36 -7.03 10.06
C TYR A 220 -15.07 -7.05 10.89
N ASP A 221 -15.12 -6.70 12.17
CA ASP A 221 -14.04 -6.72 13.12
C ASP A 221 -13.91 -8.09 13.83
#